data_3e30319dc46ffcd0981402fbe62e714f
#
_entry.id   3e30319dc46ffcd0981402fbe62e714f
#
_cell.length_a   1.000
_cell.length_b   1.000
_cell.length_c   1.000
_cell.angle_alpha   90.00
_cell.angle_beta   90.00
_cell.angle_gamma   90.00
#
_symmetry.space_group_name_H-M   'P 1'
#
loop_
_entity.id
_entity.type
_entity.pdbx_description
1 polymer ?
#
loop_
_entity_poly.entity_id
_entity_poly.type
_entity_poly.pdbx_seq_one_letter_code
_entity_poly.pdbx_strand_id
1 'polypeptide(L)' 'DVLHRAAVACYAVEGFYPPDLNYLEEHYGVQINHRRYIVSYVPVAENLMPDIIVLEK' A
#
# COMPACT_ATOMS: atom_id res chain seq x y z
N ASP A 1 -2.17 -10.79 -2.43
CA ASP A 1 -2.46 -9.40 -2.76
C ASP A 1 -1.16 -8.59 -2.80
N VAL A 2 -0.92 -7.95 -3.94
CA VAL A 2 0.33 -7.23 -4.19
C VAL A 2 0.52 -6.06 -3.23
N LEU A 3 -0.54 -5.32 -2.96
CA LEU A 3 -0.46 -4.17 -2.06
C LEU A 3 -0.15 -4.59 -0.62
N HIS A 4 -0.79 -5.64 -0.17
CA HIS A 4 -0.56 -6.19 1.15
C HIS A 4 0.89 -6.65 1.31
N ARG A 5 1.38 -7.39 0.32
CA ARG A 5 2.77 -7.89 0.32
C ARG A 5 3.77 -6.74 0.31
N ALA A 6 3.49 -5.71 -0.49
CA ALA A 6 4.36 -4.56 -0.57
C ALA A 6 4.41 -3.81 0.76
N ALA A 7 3.27 -3.67 1.44
CA ALA A 7 3.22 -3.02 2.74
C ALA A 7 4.02 -3.80 3.79
N VAL A 8 3.88 -5.12 3.79
CA VAL A 8 4.64 -5.98 4.70
C VAL A 8 6.14 -5.90 4.41
N ALA A 9 6.52 -5.89 3.13
CA ALA A 9 7.92 -5.75 2.74
C ALA A 9 8.49 -4.42 3.19
N CYS A 10 7.73 -3.34 3.07
CA CYS A 10 8.13 -2.03 3.55
C CYS A 10 8.42 -2.06 5.05
N TYR A 11 7.54 -2.66 5.82
CA TYR A 11 7.74 -2.80 7.26
C TYR A 11 9.00 -3.59 7.58
N ALA A 12 9.24 -4.68 6.86
CA ALA A 12 10.41 -5.52 7.09
C ALA A 12 11.72 -4.80 6.79
N VAL A 13 11.73 -3.95 5.77
CA VAL A 13 12.94 -3.23 5.33
C VAL A 13 13.14 -1.94 6.12
N GLU A 14 12.10 -1.18 6.35
CA GLU A 14 12.20 0.18 6.89
C GLU A 14 11.75 0.32 8.34
N GLY A 15 11.08 -0.68 8.88
CA GLY A 15 10.63 -0.66 10.27
C GLY A 15 9.31 0.07 10.49
N PHE A 16 8.61 0.44 9.41
CA PHE A 16 7.30 1.06 9.48
C PHE A 16 6.50 0.71 8.23
N TYR A 17 5.18 0.80 8.34
CA TYR A 17 4.32 0.62 7.17
C TYR A 17 4.31 1.90 6.33
N PRO A 18 4.07 1.79 5.01
CA PRO A 18 4.11 2.97 4.14
C PRO A 18 3.05 4.00 4.54
N PRO A 19 3.41 5.30 4.49
CA PRO A 19 2.48 6.36 4.91
C PRO A 19 1.32 6.57 3.95
N ASP A 20 1.51 6.21 2.68
CA ASP A 20 0.45 6.32 1.67
C ASP A 20 0.71 5.37 0.52
N LEU A 21 -0.29 5.28 -0.37
CA LEU A 21 -0.22 4.40 -1.53
C LEU A 21 0.86 4.84 -2.52
N ASN A 22 1.04 6.14 -2.68
CA ASN A 22 2.03 6.68 -3.60
C ASN A 22 3.45 6.25 -3.20
N TYR A 23 3.71 6.15 -1.91
CA TYR A 23 4.99 5.66 -1.40
C TYR A 23 5.29 4.25 -1.90
N LEU A 24 4.28 3.38 -1.87
CA LEU A 24 4.42 2.02 -2.41
C LEU A 24 4.68 2.02 -3.90
N GLU A 25 3.98 2.85 -4.64
CA GLU A 25 4.14 2.91 -6.09
C GLU A 25 5.52 3.40 -6.48
N GLU A 26 6.05 4.39 -5.78
CA GLU A 26 7.35 4.98 -6.11
C GLU A 26 8.53 4.15 -5.60
N HIS A 27 8.45 3.64 -4.39
CA HIS A 27 9.59 2.99 -3.75
C HIS A 27 9.63 1.48 -3.90
N TYR A 28 8.49 0.85 -4.14
CA TYR A 28 8.40 -0.61 -4.20
C TYR A 28 7.94 -1.12 -5.56
N GLY A 29 7.84 -0.23 -6.54
CA GLY A 29 7.51 -0.62 -7.90
C GLY A 29 6.10 -1.18 -8.07
N VAL A 30 5.20 -0.87 -7.16
CA VAL A 30 3.81 -1.32 -7.27
C VAL A 30 3.14 -0.53 -8.38
N GLN A 31 2.48 -1.23 -9.29
CA GLN A 31 1.76 -0.60 -10.38
C GLN A 31 0.27 -0.86 -10.23
N ILE A 32 -0.51 0.22 -10.23
CA ILE A 32 -1.95 0.14 -10.08
C ILE A 32 -2.60 0.81 -11.28
N ASN A 33 -3.54 0.12 -11.91
CA ASN A 33 -4.32 0.70 -12.98
C ASN A 33 -5.47 1.50 -12.37
N HIS A 34 -5.24 2.79 -12.15
CA HIS A 34 -6.23 3.67 -11.53
C HIS A 34 -7.48 3.91 -12.39
N ARG A 35 -7.43 3.54 -13.67
CA ARG A 35 -8.60 3.61 -14.54
C ARG A 35 -9.56 2.46 -14.27
N ARG A 36 -9.02 1.33 -13.81
CA ARG A 36 -9.79 0.11 -13.60
C ARG A 36 -10.17 -0.12 -12.15
N TYR A 37 -9.34 0.36 -11.23
CA TYR A 37 -9.53 0.10 -9.81
C TYR A 37 -9.56 1.39 -9.00
N ILE A 38 -10.35 1.35 -7.94
CA ILE A 38 -10.35 2.38 -6.92
C ILE A 38 -9.66 1.75 -5.70
N VAL A 39 -8.59 2.39 -5.23
CA VAL A 39 -7.85 1.88 -4.07
C VAL A 39 -8.03 2.85 -2.92
N SER A 40 -8.55 2.33 -1.82
CA SER A 40 -8.65 3.07 -0.56
C SER A 40 -7.48 2.66 0.32
N TYR A 41 -6.67 3.61 0.74
CA TYR A 41 -5.50 3.37 1.57
C TYR A 41 -5.57 4.28 2.78
N VAL A 42 -5.84 3.69 3.94
CA VAL A 42 -5.98 4.45 5.19
C VAL A 42 -4.92 3.97 6.17
N PRO A 43 -3.85 4.74 6.39
CA PRO A 43 -2.85 4.38 7.39
C PRO A 43 -3.43 4.60 8.80
N VAL A 44 -3.16 3.65 9.68
CA VAL A 44 -3.63 3.72 11.07
C VAL A 44 -2.51 4.22 11.98
N ALA A 45 -1.34 3.58 11.89
CA ALA A 45 -0.15 3.96 12.63
C ALA A 45 1.06 3.35 11.94
N GLU A 46 2.25 3.82 12.28
CA GLU A 46 3.48 3.33 11.66
C GLU A 46 3.72 1.84 11.88
N ASN A 47 3.27 1.33 13.01
CA ASN A 47 3.48 -0.06 13.40
C ASN A 47 2.22 -0.92 13.25
N LEU A 48 1.18 -0.41 12.61
CA LEU A 48 -0.06 -1.14 12.37
C LEU A 48 -0.33 -1.22 10.88
N MET A 49 -0.79 -2.37 10.43
CA MET A 49 -1.10 -2.61 9.02
C MET A 49 -2.15 -1.60 8.55
N PRO A 50 -1.88 -0.89 7.45
CA PRO A 50 -2.86 0.05 6.90
C PRO A 50 -4.08 -0.69 6.36
N ASP A 51 -5.21 0.01 6.35
CA ASP A 51 -6.45 -0.52 5.82
C ASP A 51 -6.47 -0.30 4.30
N ILE A 52 -6.35 -1.37 3.54
CA ILE A 52 -6.25 -1.32 2.09
C ILE A 52 -7.46 -2.02 1.48
N ILE A 53 -8.23 -1.28 0.70
CA ILE A 53 -9.41 -1.82 0.02
C ILE A 53 -9.27 -1.51 -1.48
N VAL A 54 -9.42 -2.54 -2.30
CA VAL A 54 -9.36 -2.42 -3.75
C VAL A 54 -10.71 -2.76 -4.33
N LEU A 55 -11.29 -1.82 -5.06
CA LEU A 55 -12.59 -2.01 -5.72
C LEU A 55 -12.40 -1.88 -7.22
N GLU A 56 -13.04 -2.76 -7.95
CA GLU A 56 -13.05 -2.70 -9.40
C GLU A 56 -14.13 -1.73 -9.88
N LYS A 57 -13.76 -0.84 -10.79
CA LYS A 57 -14.71 0.11 -11.36
C LYS A 57 -15.69 -0.53 -12.32
#